data_cef7a0bc52526d24c0487cecfaccb9bc
#
_entry.id   cef7a0bc52526d24c0487cecfaccb9bc
#
_cell.length_a   1.000
_cell.length_b   1.000
_cell.length_c   1.000
_cell.angle_alpha   90.00
_cell.angle_beta   90.00
_cell.angle_gamma   90.00
#
_symmetry.space_group_name_H-M   'P 1'
#
loop_
_entity.id
_entity.type
_entity.pdbx_description
1 polymer ?
#
loop_
_entity_poly.entity_id
_entity_poly.type
_entity_poly.pdbx_seq_one_letter_code
_entity_poly.pdbx_strand_id
1 'polypeptide(L)'
;MIYRSHRGGVYYTPENTMPAFLYAMNAGYAYIETDPQLTKDGKVVLMHDETVNRTCRNADGSVIEKPIRVCDITYDELMQYDAGIALGEQFRGTRVPLLDELLALADGTDIIIALDKRITCEQIDTLLDVVERHSAKVCFSTSTTERIRCIQKRIPDAMFDYDVNLEDEALAEVCKLVKPENLIVWMYLDKPNFSWLADKAKVSPENYARVKKYARVGIANVNTPIDVYEALAYQPDVLEV
;
A
#
# COMPACT_ATOMS: atom_id res chain seq x y z
N MET A 1 18.87 2.56 -5.17
CA MET A 1 17.48 3.04 -5.20
C MET A 1 16.58 1.84 -5.32
N ILE A 2 15.47 1.84 -4.60
CA ILE A 2 14.49 0.76 -4.55
C ILE A 2 13.21 1.26 -5.21
N TYR A 3 12.57 0.43 -6.05
CA TYR A 3 11.27 0.75 -6.64
C TYR A 3 10.15 0.04 -5.89
N ARG A 4 9.08 0.78 -5.61
CA ARG A 4 7.82 0.30 -5.04
C ARG A 4 6.73 0.36 -6.10
N SER A 5 6.03 -0.75 -6.35
CA SER A 5 4.84 -0.76 -7.21
C SER A 5 3.62 -0.36 -6.40
N HIS A 6 2.87 0.64 -6.88
CA HIS A 6 1.60 1.06 -6.30
C HIS A 6 0.52 0.03 -6.66
N ARG A 7 -0.09 -0.63 -5.68
CA ARG A 7 -1.12 -1.67 -5.83
C ARG A 7 -0.75 -2.80 -6.80
N GLY A 8 0.56 -3.12 -6.90
CA GLY A 8 1.08 -4.13 -7.81
C GLY A 8 1.31 -3.69 -9.25
N GLY A 9 0.86 -2.50 -9.67
CA GLY A 9 1.10 -1.97 -11.02
C GLY A 9 -0.17 -1.57 -11.76
N VAL A 10 -0.80 -0.49 -11.33
CA VAL A 10 -2.13 0.01 -11.72
C VAL A 10 -2.35 0.29 -13.22
N TYR A 11 -1.28 0.47 -14.00
CA TYR A 11 -1.40 0.80 -15.42
C TYR A 11 -1.41 -0.41 -16.36
N TYR A 12 -0.89 -1.54 -15.90
CA TYR A 12 -0.67 -2.73 -16.75
C TYR A 12 -1.49 -3.94 -16.32
N THR A 13 -1.94 -3.94 -15.07
CA THR A 13 -2.63 -5.05 -14.44
C THR A 13 -3.76 -4.54 -13.54
N PRO A 14 -4.80 -5.36 -13.27
CA PRO A 14 -5.85 -4.95 -12.33
C PRO A 14 -5.25 -4.74 -10.94
N GLU A 15 -5.39 -3.53 -10.40
CA GLU A 15 -4.83 -3.14 -9.10
C GLU A 15 -5.25 -4.10 -7.97
N ASN A 16 -4.37 -4.31 -6.99
CA ASN A 16 -4.63 -5.15 -5.81
C ASN A 16 -5.08 -6.58 -6.12
N THR A 17 -4.55 -7.18 -7.19
CA THR A 17 -4.88 -8.55 -7.60
C THR A 17 -3.62 -9.42 -7.74
N MET A 18 -3.80 -10.76 -7.71
CA MET A 18 -2.67 -11.68 -7.90
C MET A 18 -1.93 -11.46 -9.24
N PRO A 19 -2.59 -11.22 -10.39
CA PRO A 19 -1.90 -10.80 -11.61
C PRO A 19 -1.02 -9.57 -11.46
N ALA A 20 -1.46 -8.56 -10.69
CA ALA A 20 -0.69 -7.35 -10.44
C ALA A 20 0.57 -7.65 -9.58
N PHE A 21 0.42 -8.43 -8.55
CA PHE A 21 1.54 -8.79 -7.67
C PHE A 21 2.57 -9.65 -8.39
N LEU A 22 2.14 -10.63 -9.17
CA LEU A 22 3.03 -11.42 -10.02
C LEU A 22 3.76 -10.56 -11.07
N TYR A 23 3.07 -9.59 -11.67
CA TYR A 23 3.70 -8.62 -12.56
C TYR A 23 4.79 -7.84 -11.83
N ALA A 24 4.50 -7.28 -10.66
CA ALA A 24 5.46 -6.50 -9.88
C ALA A 24 6.70 -7.34 -9.51
N MET A 25 6.50 -8.58 -9.06
CA MET A 25 7.60 -9.50 -8.74
C MET A 25 8.48 -9.79 -9.97
N ASN A 26 7.85 -10.11 -11.10
CA ASN A 26 8.57 -10.42 -12.35
C ASN A 26 9.27 -9.19 -12.95
N ALA A 27 8.74 -8.00 -12.72
CA ALA A 27 9.35 -6.73 -13.13
C ALA A 27 10.51 -6.30 -12.22
N GLY A 28 10.75 -7.02 -11.11
CA GLY A 28 11.86 -6.77 -10.20
C GLY A 28 11.62 -5.67 -9.16
N TYR A 29 10.37 -5.37 -8.84
CA TYR A 29 10.06 -4.47 -7.74
C TYR A 29 10.46 -5.11 -6.41
N ALA A 30 11.19 -4.37 -5.59
CA ALA A 30 11.58 -4.80 -4.25
C ALA A 30 10.53 -4.52 -3.17
N TYR A 31 9.59 -3.60 -3.47
CA TYR A 31 8.42 -3.32 -2.65
C TYR A 31 7.15 -3.45 -3.49
N ILE A 32 6.14 -4.06 -2.91
CA ILE A 32 4.79 -4.14 -3.47
C ILE A 32 3.84 -3.53 -2.45
N GLU A 33 3.20 -2.43 -2.83
CA GLU A 33 2.20 -1.79 -1.97
C GLU A 33 0.82 -2.37 -2.27
N THR A 34 -0.03 -2.45 -1.24
CA THR A 34 -1.40 -2.96 -1.31
C THR A 34 -2.28 -2.44 -0.18
N ASP A 35 -3.60 -2.50 -0.38
CA ASP A 35 -4.62 -1.90 0.48
C ASP A 35 -5.43 -2.99 1.22
N PRO A 36 -5.05 -3.43 2.43
CA PRO A 36 -5.81 -4.41 3.19
C PRO A 36 -7.10 -3.83 3.75
N GLN A 37 -8.21 -4.54 3.58
CA GLN A 37 -9.52 -4.24 4.18
C GLN A 37 -10.15 -5.49 4.78
N LEU A 38 -11.15 -5.31 5.67
CA LEU A 38 -11.90 -6.41 6.26
C LEU A 38 -13.24 -6.59 5.57
N THR A 39 -13.56 -7.84 5.23
CA THR A 39 -14.92 -8.26 4.88
C THR A 39 -15.79 -8.37 6.13
N LYS A 40 -17.12 -8.53 5.95
CA LYS A 40 -18.09 -8.72 7.03
C LYS A 40 -17.75 -9.90 7.93
N ASP A 41 -17.21 -10.97 7.38
CA ASP A 41 -16.81 -12.19 8.10
C ASP A 41 -15.34 -12.16 8.57
N GLY A 42 -14.70 -10.97 8.55
CA GLY A 42 -13.36 -10.74 9.12
C GLY A 42 -12.20 -11.29 8.28
N LYS A 43 -12.39 -11.53 6.98
CA LYS A 43 -11.29 -11.87 6.09
C LYS A 43 -10.53 -10.61 5.69
N VAL A 44 -9.20 -10.68 5.66
CA VAL A 44 -8.36 -9.58 5.17
C VAL A 44 -8.19 -9.73 3.67
N VAL A 45 -8.83 -8.84 2.91
CA VAL A 45 -8.80 -8.78 1.45
C VAL A 45 -8.03 -7.55 0.97
N LEU A 46 -7.62 -7.55 -0.30
CA LEU A 46 -6.82 -6.48 -0.89
C LEU A 46 -7.66 -5.66 -1.87
N MET A 47 -8.02 -4.45 -1.47
CA MET A 47 -8.83 -3.52 -2.28
C MET A 47 -8.67 -2.08 -1.78
N HIS A 48 -8.46 -1.13 -2.71
CA HIS A 48 -8.29 0.28 -2.33
C HIS A 48 -9.59 0.95 -1.89
N ASP A 49 -10.65 0.86 -2.69
CA ASP A 49 -11.91 1.56 -2.40
C ASP A 49 -12.72 0.83 -1.33
N GLU A 50 -13.52 1.56 -0.56
CA GLU A 50 -14.47 0.96 0.38
C GLU A 50 -15.52 0.11 -0.32
N THR A 51 -15.77 0.37 -1.62
CA THR A 51 -16.75 -0.34 -2.45
C THR A 51 -16.09 -1.05 -3.61
N VAL A 52 -16.68 -2.16 -4.05
CA VAL A 52 -16.19 -2.96 -5.18
C VAL A 52 -16.41 -2.29 -6.55
N ASN A 53 -17.23 -1.24 -6.63
CA ASN A 53 -17.85 -0.75 -7.87
C ASN A 53 -16.86 -0.23 -8.92
N ARG A 54 -15.76 0.41 -8.52
CA ARG A 54 -14.80 0.98 -9.47
C ARG A 54 -14.01 -0.09 -10.19
N THR A 55 -13.46 -1.04 -9.46
CA THR A 55 -12.52 -2.05 -9.97
C THR A 55 -13.18 -3.36 -10.34
N CYS A 56 -14.34 -3.69 -9.76
CA CYS A 56 -15.04 -4.95 -10.04
C CYS A 56 -16.21 -4.79 -11.01
N ARG A 57 -16.62 -5.91 -11.57
CA ARG A 57 -17.84 -6.10 -12.39
C ARG A 57 -18.60 -7.31 -11.90
N ASN A 58 -19.87 -7.42 -12.29
CA ASN A 58 -20.62 -8.67 -12.16
C ASN A 58 -19.94 -9.78 -12.99
N ALA A 59 -20.23 -11.05 -12.69
CA ALA A 59 -19.61 -12.19 -13.37
C ALA A 59 -19.82 -12.19 -14.90
N ASP A 60 -20.91 -11.58 -15.38
CA ASP A 60 -21.20 -11.41 -16.81
C ASP A 60 -20.43 -10.24 -17.45
N GLY A 61 -19.72 -9.43 -16.64
CA GLY A 61 -18.96 -8.25 -17.07
C GLY A 61 -19.75 -6.93 -16.99
N SER A 62 -21.02 -6.95 -16.59
CA SER A 62 -21.84 -5.75 -16.43
C SER A 62 -21.38 -4.90 -15.24
N VAL A 63 -21.66 -3.60 -15.28
CA VAL A 63 -21.37 -2.64 -14.22
C VAL A 63 -22.21 -2.95 -12.97
N ILE A 64 -21.61 -2.83 -11.80
CA ILE A 64 -22.28 -2.92 -10.51
C ILE A 64 -22.90 -1.55 -10.21
N GLU A 65 -24.21 -1.42 -10.36
CA GLU A 65 -24.91 -0.12 -10.27
C GLU A 65 -24.98 0.42 -8.84
N LYS A 66 -25.32 -0.46 -7.87
CA LYS A 66 -25.46 -0.06 -6.47
C LYS A 66 -24.13 -0.17 -5.74
N PRO A 67 -23.74 0.83 -4.89
CA PRO A 67 -22.57 0.73 -4.06
C PRO A 67 -22.63 -0.50 -3.15
N ILE A 68 -21.58 -1.33 -3.21
CA ILE A 68 -21.42 -2.53 -2.36
C ILE A 68 -20.13 -2.37 -1.58
N ARG A 69 -20.25 -2.17 -0.27
CA ARG A 69 -19.09 -2.00 0.59
C ARG A 69 -18.49 -3.36 0.94
N VAL A 70 -17.16 -3.42 0.92
CA VAL A 70 -16.40 -4.63 1.27
C VAL A 70 -16.75 -5.12 2.68
N CYS A 71 -16.87 -4.21 3.64
CA CYS A 71 -17.20 -4.56 5.03
C CYS A 71 -18.63 -5.04 5.27
N ASP A 72 -19.53 -4.90 4.28
CA ASP A 72 -20.95 -5.29 4.40
C ASP A 72 -21.22 -6.69 3.82
N ILE A 73 -20.24 -7.28 3.10
CA ILE A 73 -20.37 -8.59 2.46
C ILE A 73 -19.31 -9.56 2.97
N THR A 74 -19.63 -10.85 2.95
CA THR A 74 -18.68 -11.93 3.25
C THR A 74 -17.69 -12.12 2.11
N TYR A 75 -16.59 -12.83 2.38
CA TYR A 75 -15.62 -13.15 1.34
C TYR A 75 -16.25 -14.01 0.21
N ASP A 76 -17.12 -14.97 0.55
CA ASP A 76 -17.83 -15.78 -0.44
C ASP A 76 -18.73 -14.94 -1.35
N GLU A 77 -19.39 -13.91 -0.80
CA GLU A 77 -20.16 -12.94 -1.59
C GLU A 77 -19.23 -12.07 -2.47
N LEU A 78 -18.08 -11.62 -1.94
CA LEU A 78 -17.09 -10.85 -2.68
C LEU A 78 -16.53 -11.64 -3.88
N MET A 79 -16.35 -12.95 -3.73
CA MET A 79 -15.86 -13.85 -4.79
C MET A 79 -16.81 -13.96 -6.00
N GLN A 80 -18.04 -13.45 -5.93
CA GLN A 80 -18.96 -13.40 -7.07
C GLN A 80 -18.60 -12.31 -8.09
N TYR A 81 -17.77 -11.35 -7.71
CA TYR A 81 -17.37 -10.23 -8.56
C TYR A 81 -16.04 -10.52 -9.28
N ASP A 82 -15.93 -9.97 -10.49
CA ASP A 82 -14.72 -10.03 -11.31
C ASP A 82 -13.90 -8.74 -11.13
N ALA A 83 -12.71 -8.84 -10.55
CA ALA A 83 -11.81 -7.72 -10.29
C ALA A 83 -10.85 -7.41 -11.45
N GLY A 84 -10.94 -8.13 -12.56
CA GLY A 84 -10.00 -7.99 -13.67
C GLY A 84 -10.62 -7.45 -14.95
N ILE A 85 -11.83 -7.89 -15.28
CA ILE A 85 -12.46 -7.59 -16.57
C ILE A 85 -12.65 -6.10 -16.83
N ALA A 86 -12.74 -5.28 -15.78
CA ALA A 86 -12.84 -3.82 -15.90
C ALA A 86 -11.62 -3.21 -16.62
N LEU A 87 -10.43 -3.83 -16.49
CA LEU A 87 -9.22 -3.39 -17.17
C LEU A 87 -9.10 -4.01 -18.58
N GLY A 88 -9.63 -5.21 -18.78
CA GLY A 88 -9.62 -5.88 -20.08
C GLY A 88 -10.00 -7.34 -20.00
N GLU A 89 -10.49 -7.87 -21.14
CA GLU A 89 -10.98 -9.24 -21.26
C GLU A 89 -9.94 -10.31 -20.90
N GLN A 90 -8.64 -10.01 -21.11
CA GLN A 90 -7.54 -10.90 -20.76
C GLN A 90 -7.42 -11.17 -19.27
N PHE A 91 -8.05 -10.33 -18.42
CA PHE A 91 -8.07 -10.48 -16.97
C PHE A 91 -9.41 -11.01 -16.42
N ARG A 92 -10.32 -11.42 -17.30
CA ARG A 92 -11.60 -12.01 -16.91
C ARG A 92 -11.38 -13.19 -15.95
N GLY A 93 -12.20 -13.27 -14.90
CA GLY A 93 -12.11 -14.31 -13.87
C GLY A 93 -11.15 -13.99 -12.73
N THR A 94 -10.48 -12.82 -12.75
CA THR A 94 -9.65 -12.38 -11.63
C THR A 94 -10.52 -12.09 -10.41
N ARG A 95 -10.07 -12.59 -9.24
CA ARG A 95 -10.76 -12.38 -7.96
C ARG A 95 -10.05 -11.36 -7.11
N VAL A 96 -10.77 -10.76 -6.16
CA VAL A 96 -10.17 -9.98 -5.08
C VAL A 96 -9.43 -10.96 -4.16
N PRO A 97 -8.09 -10.83 -4.00
CA PRO A 97 -7.34 -11.80 -3.24
C PRO A 97 -7.41 -11.57 -1.74
N LEU A 98 -7.13 -12.61 -0.97
CA LEU A 98 -6.80 -12.49 0.44
C LEU A 98 -5.36 -11.98 0.61
N LEU A 99 -5.11 -11.26 1.70
CA LEU A 99 -3.74 -10.91 2.10
C LEU A 99 -2.87 -12.16 2.30
N ASP A 100 -3.43 -13.22 2.84
CA ASP A 100 -2.79 -14.52 3.03
C ASP A 100 -2.18 -15.08 1.73
N GLU A 101 -2.87 -14.92 0.58
CA GLU A 101 -2.38 -15.38 -0.72
C GLU A 101 -1.15 -14.57 -1.19
N LEU A 102 -1.17 -13.25 -1.00
CA LEU A 102 -0.03 -12.40 -1.36
C LEU A 102 1.17 -12.67 -0.45
N LEU A 103 0.96 -12.81 0.86
CA LEU A 103 2.06 -13.10 1.78
C LEU A 103 2.67 -14.49 1.52
N ALA A 104 1.84 -15.51 1.23
CA ALA A 104 2.33 -16.83 0.83
C ALA A 104 3.17 -16.78 -0.45
N LEU A 105 2.81 -15.91 -1.41
CA LEU A 105 3.61 -15.69 -2.62
C LEU A 105 4.95 -15.02 -2.32
N ALA A 106 5.00 -14.14 -1.30
CA ALA A 106 6.20 -13.42 -0.90
C ALA A 106 7.08 -14.19 0.09
N ASP A 107 6.60 -15.31 0.68
CA ASP A 107 7.35 -16.10 1.63
C ASP A 107 8.70 -16.57 1.06
N GLY A 108 9.76 -16.41 1.86
CA GLY A 108 11.12 -16.79 1.47
C GLY A 108 11.77 -15.91 0.41
N THR A 109 11.14 -14.81 0.00
CA THR A 109 11.70 -13.81 -0.90
C THR A 109 12.27 -12.61 -0.14
N ASP A 110 13.01 -11.73 -0.85
CA ASP A 110 13.44 -10.44 -0.30
C ASP A 110 12.45 -9.29 -0.54
N ILE A 111 11.32 -9.58 -1.17
CA ILE A 111 10.29 -8.59 -1.48
C ILE A 111 9.59 -8.15 -0.19
N ILE A 112 9.37 -6.86 -0.06
CA ILE A 112 8.65 -6.26 1.08
C ILE A 112 7.23 -5.93 0.63
N ILE A 113 6.24 -6.42 1.38
CA ILE A 113 4.84 -6.09 1.17
C ILE A 113 4.49 -4.89 2.06
N ALA A 114 4.17 -3.75 1.44
CA ALA A 114 3.77 -2.55 2.13
C ALA A 114 2.24 -2.51 2.25
N LEU A 115 1.75 -2.51 3.49
CA LEU A 115 0.33 -2.55 3.82
C LEU A 115 -0.18 -1.15 4.18
N ASP A 116 -1.14 -0.61 3.40
CA ASP A 116 -1.75 0.68 3.71
C ASP A 116 -2.57 0.63 5.02
N LYS A 117 -2.85 1.82 5.57
CA LYS A 117 -3.39 2.05 6.92
C LYS A 117 -4.92 1.96 7.04
N ARG A 118 -5.61 1.21 6.17
CA ARG A 118 -7.07 1.15 6.16
C ARG A 118 -7.69 0.39 7.34
N ILE A 119 -7.00 -0.63 7.84
CA ILE A 119 -7.44 -1.37 9.04
C ILE A 119 -7.07 -0.55 10.28
N THR A 120 -8.05 -0.27 11.14
CA THR A 120 -7.89 0.58 12.35
C THR A 120 -7.14 -0.14 13.48
N CYS A 121 -6.74 0.61 14.53
CA CYS A 121 -6.09 0.01 15.71
C CYS A 121 -6.97 -1.00 16.44
N GLU A 122 -8.29 -0.80 16.45
CA GLU A 122 -9.24 -1.75 17.06
C GLU A 122 -9.31 -3.08 16.30
N GLN A 123 -9.00 -3.06 15.02
CA GLN A 123 -9.06 -4.20 14.11
C GLN A 123 -7.68 -4.79 13.79
N ILE A 124 -6.61 -4.18 14.33
CA ILE A 124 -5.23 -4.48 13.92
C ILE A 124 -4.84 -5.93 14.20
N ASP A 125 -5.36 -6.54 15.25
CA ASP A 125 -5.05 -7.93 15.60
C ASP A 125 -5.46 -8.89 14.49
N THR A 126 -6.59 -8.66 13.81
CA THR A 126 -7.01 -9.48 12.66
C THR A 126 -5.98 -9.41 11.52
N LEU A 127 -5.40 -8.23 11.26
CA LEU A 127 -4.33 -8.06 10.27
C LEU A 127 -3.06 -8.80 10.71
N LEU A 128 -2.64 -8.60 11.96
CA LEU A 128 -1.42 -9.18 12.50
C LEU A 128 -1.50 -10.71 12.60
N ASP A 129 -2.69 -11.27 12.88
CA ASP A 129 -2.93 -12.72 12.84
C ASP A 129 -2.65 -13.33 11.45
N VAL A 130 -2.91 -12.57 10.37
CA VAL A 130 -2.54 -13.00 9.02
C VAL A 130 -1.03 -12.86 8.83
N VAL A 131 -0.45 -11.70 9.15
CA VAL A 131 0.97 -11.41 8.94
C VAL A 131 1.87 -12.40 9.65
N GLU A 132 1.58 -12.75 10.91
CA GLU A 132 2.42 -13.62 11.73
C GLU A 132 2.43 -15.11 11.28
N ARG A 133 1.54 -15.50 10.37
CA ARG A 133 1.56 -16.85 9.78
C ARG A 133 2.60 -17.00 8.68
N HIS A 134 3.17 -15.89 8.19
CA HIS A 134 4.07 -15.85 7.06
C HIS A 134 5.47 -15.39 7.43
N SER A 135 6.46 -15.78 6.63
CA SER A 135 7.85 -15.31 6.71
C SER A 135 8.10 -14.08 5.83
N ALA A 136 7.11 -13.63 5.09
CA ALA A 136 7.18 -12.47 4.21
C ALA A 136 7.58 -11.20 4.98
N LYS A 137 8.42 -10.37 4.38
CA LYS A 137 8.79 -9.06 4.94
C LYS A 137 7.63 -8.09 4.76
N VAL A 138 7.18 -7.47 5.85
CA VAL A 138 6.04 -6.56 5.83
C VAL A 138 6.44 -5.18 6.34
N CYS A 139 5.99 -4.14 5.65
CA CYS A 139 6.08 -2.73 6.04
C CYS A 139 4.67 -2.18 6.26
N PHE A 140 4.44 -1.44 7.35
CA PHE A 140 3.11 -0.94 7.70
C PHE A 140 3.02 0.57 7.48
N SER A 141 2.09 1.01 6.65
CA SER A 141 1.82 2.45 6.50
C SER A 141 1.16 3.01 7.76
N THR A 142 1.61 4.20 8.16
CA THR A 142 1.11 4.90 9.34
C THR A 142 1.17 6.41 9.15
N SER A 143 0.24 7.09 9.82
CA SER A 143 0.22 8.56 9.98
C SER A 143 0.26 8.98 11.45
N THR A 144 0.31 8.01 12.39
CA THR A 144 0.24 8.30 13.83
C THR A 144 1.17 7.39 14.63
N THR A 145 1.70 7.91 15.73
CA THR A 145 2.47 7.14 16.70
C THR A 145 1.64 6.10 17.45
N GLU A 146 0.32 6.30 17.52
CA GLU A 146 -0.61 5.33 18.12
C GLU A 146 -0.60 4.02 17.31
N ARG A 147 -0.74 4.10 15.98
CA ARG A 147 -0.71 2.92 15.11
C ARG A 147 0.63 2.18 15.19
N ILE A 148 1.74 2.91 15.28
CA ILE A 148 3.06 2.32 15.51
C ILE A 148 3.03 1.47 16.79
N ARG A 149 2.58 2.06 17.91
CA ARG A 149 2.50 1.35 19.19
C ARG A 149 1.56 0.14 19.15
N CYS A 150 0.42 0.25 18.45
CA CYS A 150 -0.51 -0.87 18.27
C CYS A 150 0.18 -2.07 17.60
N ILE A 151 0.93 -1.84 16.53
CA ILE A 151 1.63 -2.88 15.78
C ILE A 151 2.83 -3.42 16.58
N GLN A 152 3.62 -2.56 17.20
CA GLN A 152 4.82 -2.94 17.95
C GLN A 152 4.53 -3.77 19.21
N LYS A 153 3.29 -3.80 19.71
CA LYS A 153 2.92 -4.75 20.79
C LYS A 153 3.13 -6.21 20.39
N ARG A 154 3.00 -6.53 19.11
CA ARG A 154 3.17 -7.88 18.56
C ARG A 154 4.44 -8.01 17.72
N ILE A 155 4.79 -6.99 16.93
CA ILE A 155 5.96 -6.98 16.06
C ILE A 155 6.87 -5.81 16.45
N PRO A 156 7.74 -5.97 17.49
CA PRO A 156 8.52 -4.86 18.05
C PRO A 156 9.46 -4.15 17.06
N ASP A 157 10.05 -4.89 16.11
CA ASP A 157 10.98 -4.38 15.10
C ASP A 157 10.32 -4.18 13.72
N ALA A 158 8.99 -3.94 13.68
CA ALA A 158 8.25 -3.71 12.43
C ALA A 158 8.84 -2.56 11.62
N MET A 159 8.78 -2.69 10.29
CA MET A 159 9.08 -1.60 9.34
C MET A 159 7.85 -0.73 9.16
N PHE A 160 8.06 0.58 8.98
CA PHE A 160 6.99 1.55 8.81
C PHE A 160 7.22 2.51 7.65
N ASP A 161 6.13 2.78 6.94
CA ASP A 161 5.96 3.89 6.01
C ASP A 161 5.20 5.03 6.72
N TYR A 162 5.80 6.22 6.82
CA TYR A 162 5.20 7.40 7.46
C TYR A 162 4.95 8.49 6.43
N ASP A 163 3.72 9.03 6.35
CA ASP A 163 3.30 9.84 5.20
C ASP A 163 2.54 11.14 5.52
N VAL A 164 2.72 11.77 6.68
CA VAL A 164 1.88 12.92 7.05
C VAL A 164 2.68 14.17 7.43
N ASN A 165 3.26 14.20 8.62
CA ASN A 165 3.83 15.42 9.19
C ASN A 165 5.36 15.37 9.14
N LEU A 166 5.98 16.35 8.49
CA LEU A 166 7.43 16.47 8.34
C LEU A 166 8.06 17.46 9.33
N GLU A 167 7.32 17.97 10.30
CA GLU A 167 7.89 18.84 11.33
C GLU A 167 8.89 18.06 12.19
N ASP A 168 9.95 18.74 12.61
CA ASP A 168 11.05 18.10 13.34
C ASP A 168 10.59 17.43 14.64
N GLU A 169 9.61 18.00 15.34
CA GLU A 169 9.02 17.41 16.54
C GLU A 169 8.28 16.10 16.25
N ALA A 170 7.48 16.07 15.17
CA ALA A 170 6.74 14.88 14.77
C ALA A 170 7.68 13.75 14.31
N LEU A 171 8.68 14.08 13.51
CA LEU A 171 9.69 13.12 13.07
C LEU A 171 10.53 12.59 14.25
N ALA A 172 10.91 13.45 15.18
CA ALA A 172 11.63 13.04 16.39
C ALA A 172 10.79 12.07 17.26
N GLU A 173 9.47 12.32 17.40
CA GLU A 173 8.58 11.40 18.14
C GLU A 173 8.47 10.03 17.46
N VAL A 174 8.36 9.99 16.13
CA VAL A 174 8.36 8.73 15.39
C VAL A 174 9.68 7.98 15.56
N CYS A 175 10.82 8.69 15.48
CA CYS A 175 12.15 8.10 15.61
C CYS A 175 12.50 7.62 17.04
N LYS A 176 11.73 8.03 18.05
CA LYS A 176 11.80 7.40 19.39
C LYS A 176 11.22 6.00 19.41
N LEU A 177 10.32 5.70 18.47
CA LEU A 177 9.59 4.43 18.40
C LEU A 177 10.15 3.50 17.32
N VAL A 178 10.62 4.04 16.21
CA VAL A 178 11.05 3.28 15.03
C VAL A 178 12.50 3.59 14.71
N LYS A 179 13.32 2.55 14.53
CA LYS A 179 14.72 2.69 14.11
C LYS A 179 14.78 3.30 12.70
N PRO A 180 15.77 4.17 12.39
CA PRO A 180 15.88 4.83 11.07
C PRO A 180 15.90 3.85 9.88
N GLU A 181 16.55 2.69 10.03
CA GLU A 181 16.61 1.63 9.01
C GLU A 181 15.25 0.98 8.72
N ASN A 182 14.32 1.02 9.69
CA ASN A 182 12.96 0.48 9.59
C ASN A 182 11.92 1.56 9.27
N LEU A 183 12.35 2.81 9.01
CA LEU A 183 11.45 3.92 8.75
C LEU A 183 11.69 4.50 7.35
N ILE A 184 10.62 4.58 6.56
CA ILE A 184 10.57 5.36 5.31
C ILE A 184 9.59 6.50 5.52
N VAL A 185 10.02 7.72 5.28
CA VAL A 185 9.16 8.91 5.32
C VAL A 185 8.84 9.33 3.90
N TRP A 186 7.56 9.41 3.58
CA TRP A 186 7.07 9.67 2.24
C TRP A 186 6.80 11.15 1.99
N MET A 187 7.23 11.59 0.83
CA MET A 187 6.88 12.87 0.23
C MET A 187 6.28 12.65 -1.15
N TYR A 188 5.54 13.62 -1.62
CA TYR A 188 4.78 13.53 -2.87
C TYR A 188 5.24 14.59 -3.86
N LEU A 189 5.39 14.21 -5.13
CA LEU A 189 5.54 15.19 -6.20
C LEU A 189 4.30 16.09 -6.23
N ASP A 190 4.53 17.40 -6.35
CA ASP A 190 3.44 18.37 -6.39
C ASP A 190 2.75 18.31 -7.75
N LYS A 191 1.48 17.92 -7.75
CA LYS A 191 0.66 17.84 -8.95
C LYS A 191 -0.64 18.61 -8.71
N PRO A 192 -0.77 19.82 -9.25
CA PRO A 192 -1.90 20.73 -8.93
C PRO A 192 -3.28 20.17 -9.30
N ASN A 193 -3.34 19.18 -10.19
CA ASN A 193 -4.61 18.57 -10.62
C ASN A 193 -5.09 17.45 -9.68
N PHE A 194 -4.35 17.12 -8.63
CA PHE A 194 -4.71 16.07 -7.67
C PHE A 194 -5.08 16.68 -6.32
N SER A 195 -6.36 16.94 -6.11
CA SER A 195 -6.88 17.59 -4.89
C SER A 195 -6.55 16.80 -3.59
N TRP A 196 -6.45 15.48 -3.67
CA TRP A 196 -6.08 14.62 -2.53
C TRP A 196 -4.65 14.83 -2.03
N LEU A 197 -3.80 15.49 -2.84
CA LEU A 197 -2.44 15.86 -2.45
C LEU A 197 -2.38 17.12 -1.57
N ALA A 198 -3.47 17.86 -1.39
CA ALA A 198 -3.45 19.16 -0.69
C ALA A 198 -2.80 19.06 0.71
N ASP A 199 -3.14 18.02 1.45
CA ASP A 199 -2.66 17.80 2.83
C ASP A 199 -1.41 16.90 2.90
N LYS A 200 -0.85 16.50 1.75
CA LYS A 200 0.35 15.64 1.71
C LYS A 200 1.63 16.47 1.71
N ALA A 201 2.64 15.96 2.37
CA ALA A 201 3.96 16.55 2.39
C ALA A 201 4.58 16.56 0.99
N LYS A 202 4.88 17.75 0.45
CA LYS A 202 5.48 17.90 -0.87
C LYS A 202 6.98 17.73 -0.82
N VAL A 203 7.54 17.11 -1.87
CA VAL A 203 8.97 17.08 -2.04
C VAL A 203 9.51 18.49 -2.31
N SER A 204 10.53 18.87 -1.57
CA SER A 204 11.30 20.10 -1.74
C SER A 204 12.71 19.88 -1.22
N PRO A 205 13.70 20.71 -1.61
CA PRO A 205 15.05 20.60 -1.04
C PRO A 205 15.06 20.70 0.49
N GLU A 206 14.21 21.56 1.06
CA GLU A 206 14.08 21.75 2.51
C GLU A 206 13.51 20.50 3.19
N ASN A 207 12.36 20.01 2.73
CA ASN A 207 11.70 18.83 3.27
C ASN A 207 12.59 17.58 3.12
N TYR A 208 13.22 17.42 1.96
CA TYR A 208 14.17 16.33 1.74
C TYR A 208 15.32 16.36 2.72
N ALA A 209 16.00 17.53 2.88
CA ALA A 209 17.08 17.67 3.83
C ALA A 209 16.65 17.46 5.29
N ARG A 210 15.41 17.84 5.62
CA ARG A 210 14.82 17.59 6.95
C ARG A 210 14.64 16.10 7.19
N VAL A 211 13.94 15.39 6.32
CA VAL A 211 13.65 13.95 6.48
C VAL A 211 14.94 13.12 6.53
N LYS A 212 15.94 13.44 5.69
CA LYS A 212 17.21 12.71 5.65
C LYS A 212 17.99 12.70 6.97
N LYS A 213 17.68 13.62 7.91
CA LYS A 213 18.27 13.59 9.27
C LYS A 213 17.72 12.46 10.13
N TYR A 214 16.52 11.97 9.81
CA TYR A 214 15.76 11.07 10.66
C TYR A 214 15.56 9.67 10.07
N ALA A 215 15.36 9.55 8.74
CA ALA A 215 14.89 8.35 8.12
C ALA A 215 15.31 8.21 6.65
N ARG A 216 14.94 7.08 6.05
CA ARG A 216 14.97 6.87 4.61
C ARG A 216 13.88 7.70 3.94
N VAL A 217 14.14 8.18 2.74
CA VAL A 217 13.21 9.02 1.98
C VAL A 217 12.51 8.21 0.90
N GLY A 218 11.18 8.22 0.91
CA GLY A 218 10.32 7.77 -0.18
C GLY A 218 9.74 8.96 -0.96
N ILE A 219 9.67 8.85 -2.29
CA ILE A 219 8.93 9.80 -3.14
C ILE A 219 7.85 9.02 -3.87
N ALA A 220 6.60 9.49 -3.75
CA ALA A 220 5.42 8.88 -4.33
C ALA A 220 4.75 9.78 -5.38
N ASN A 221 3.73 9.25 -6.05
CA ASN A 221 2.98 9.90 -7.12
C ASN A 221 3.82 10.13 -8.38
N VAL A 222 4.66 9.15 -8.72
CA VAL A 222 5.57 9.16 -9.86
C VAL A 222 4.94 8.30 -10.97
N ASN A 223 4.18 8.96 -11.87
CA ASN A 223 3.33 8.26 -12.84
C ASN A 223 3.78 8.43 -14.30
N THR A 224 4.74 9.30 -14.56
CA THR A 224 5.23 9.59 -15.91
C THR A 224 6.77 9.61 -15.95
N PRO A 225 7.41 9.48 -17.13
CA PRO A 225 8.86 9.62 -17.25
C PRO A 225 9.40 10.97 -16.74
N ILE A 226 8.61 12.05 -16.84
CA ILE A 226 8.99 13.37 -16.31
C ILE A 226 9.01 13.33 -14.78
N ASP A 227 8.01 12.72 -14.18
CA ASP A 227 7.97 12.55 -12.71
C ASP A 227 9.16 11.75 -12.20
N VAL A 228 9.55 10.70 -12.93
CA VAL A 228 10.75 9.91 -12.61
C VAL A 228 11.99 10.81 -12.64
N TYR A 229 12.14 11.61 -13.69
CA TYR A 229 13.27 12.53 -13.81
C TYR A 229 13.32 13.54 -12.67
N GLU A 230 12.17 14.14 -12.31
CA GLU A 230 12.06 15.09 -11.21
C GLU A 230 12.38 14.46 -9.86
N ALA A 231 11.82 13.28 -9.59
CA ALA A 231 12.06 12.55 -8.34
C ALA A 231 13.53 12.11 -8.19
N LEU A 232 14.17 11.67 -9.28
CA LEU A 232 15.57 11.23 -9.28
C LEU A 232 16.55 12.36 -8.93
N ALA A 233 16.22 13.62 -9.20
CA ALA A 233 17.03 14.76 -8.82
C ALA A 233 17.27 14.85 -7.31
N TYR A 234 16.38 14.29 -6.49
CA TYR A 234 16.49 14.21 -5.03
C TYR A 234 17.23 12.96 -4.52
N GLN A 235 17.51 11.96 -5.38
CA GLN A 235 18.13 10.68 -4.99
C GLN A 235 17.40 9.99 -3.80
N PRO A 236 16.10 9.70 -3.91
CA PRO A 236 15.35 9.03 -2.86
C PRO A 236 15.87 7.61 -2.60
N ASP A 237 15.62 7.09 -1.41
CA ASP A 237 15.91 5.69 -1.09
C ASP A 237 14.90 4.74 -1.74
N VAL A 238 13.63 5.19 -1.82
CA VAL A 238 12.52 4.45 -2.44
C VAL A 238 11.73 5.37 -3.38
N LEU A 239 11.36 4.85 -4.53
CA LEU A 239 10.53 5.53 -5.52
C LEU A 239 9.27 4.71 -5.79
N GLU A 240 8.09 5.30 -5.56
CA GLU A 240 6.82 4.66 -5.88
C GLU A 240 6.35 5.03 -7.28
N VAL A 241 6.13 4.02 -8.11
CA VAL A 241 5.70 4.12 -9.50
C VAL A 241 4.50 3.23 -9.79
#